data_d2c6ed089410fb42ad3b7dbac17e6199
#
_entry.id   d2c6ed089410fb42ad3b7dbac17e6199
#
_cell.length_a   1.000
_cell.length_b   1.000
_cell.length_c   1.000
_cell.angle_alpha   90.00
_cell.angle_beta   90.00
_cell.angle_gamma   90.00
#
_symmetry.space_group_name_H-M   'P 1'
#
loop_
_entity.id
_entity.type
_entity.pdbx_description
1 polymer ?
#
loop_
_entity_poly.entity_id
_entity_poly.type
_entity_poly.pdbx_seq_one_letter_code
_entity_poly.pdbx_strand_id
1 'polypeptide(L)'
;MTLSPERFHHVFANTLGAGESDRLHHRYVVPAPCRLLADLGCAGGPRSPRAVADAGNAARGPLLLISGQEDRLVPGEATRAVYEQYGDTTAVTGPKQFADRAHSLVIDSGWRFVADYALGWLDEHGIRAHLPQD
;
A
#
# COMPACT_ATOMS: atom_id res chain seq x y z
N MET A 1 -3.16 14.00 16.34
CA MET A 1 -3.83 14.67 15.19
C MET A 1 -4.80 13.69 14.58
N THR A 2 -5.98 14.15 14.17
CA THR A 2 -7.00 13.32 13.52
C THR A 2 -7.32 13.97 12.18
N LEU A 3 -7.45 13.19 11.11
CA LEU A 3 -7.93 13.72 9.83
C LEU A 3 -9.40 14.08 9.96
N SER A 4 -9.80 15.27 9.47
CA SER A 4 -11.23 15.58 9.30
C SER A 4 -11.83 14.73 8.18
N PRO A 5 -13.18 14.54 8.15
CA PRO A 5 -13.84 13.79 7.07
C PRO A 5 -13.48 14.32 5.68
N GLU A 6 -13.43 15.64 5.50
CA GLU A 6 -13.12 16.30 4.22
C GLU A 6 -11.66 16.01 3.80
N ARG A 7 -10.71 16.08 4.75
CA ARG A 7 -9.31 15.76 4.47
C ARG A 7 -9.13 14.29 4.19
N PHE A 8 -9.80 13.42 4.94
CA PHE A 8 -9.78 11.98 4.68
C PHE A 8 -10.28 11.69 3.26
N HIS A 9 -11.45 12.23 2.89
CA HIS A 9 -11.96 12.09 1.54
C HIS A 9 -10.97 12.59 0.49
N HIS A 10 -10.39 13.77 0.69
CA HIS A 10 -9.49 14.39 -0.30
C HIS A 10 -8.21 13.59 -0.55
N VAL A 11 -7.57 13.06 0.50
CA VAL A 11 -6.25 12.43 0.38
C VAL A 11 -6.28 10.91 0.33
N PHE A 12 -7.31 10.28 0.93
CA PHE A 12 -7.35 8.84 1.16
C PHE A 12 -8.43 8.14 0.34
N ALA A 13 -9.60 8.77 0.17
CA ALA A 13 -10.80 8.16 -0.41
C ALA A 13 -11.42 9.02 -1.54
N ASN A 14 -10.60 9.73 -2.30
CA ASN A 14 -11.02 10.74 -3.28
C ASN A 14 -11.75 10.18 -4.50
N THR A 15 -11.74 8.88 -4.71
CA THR A 15 -12.50 8.21 -5.78
C THR A 15 -13.85 7.65 -5.32
N LEU A 16 -14.14 7.74 -4.02
CA LEU A 16 -15.38 7.23 -3.44
C LEU A 16 -16.47 8.30 -3.38
N GLY A 17 -17.74 7.86 -3.34
CA GLY A 17 -18.84 8.75 -2.99
C GLY A 17 -18.74 9.20 -1.52
N ALA A 18 -19.28 10.41 -1.23
CA ALA A 18 -19.20 11.03 0.10
C ALA A 18 -19.69 10.09 1.22
N GLY A 19 -20.83 9.42 1.03
CA GLY A 19 -21.38 8.52 2.04
C GLY A 19 -20.52 7.30 2.34
N GLU A 20 -19.79 6.75 1.38
CA GLU A 20 -18.84 5.67 1.62
C GLU A 20 -17.58 6.18 2.32
N SER A 21 -17.06 7.30 1.86
CA SER A 21 -15.91 7.97 2.50
C SER A 21 -16.17 8.27 3.98
N ASP A 22 -17.37 8.81 4.30
CA ASP A 22 -17.75 9.11 5.69
C ASP A 22 -17.84 7.84 6.55
N ARG A 23 -18.39 6.75 6.02
CA ARG A 23 -18.42 5.45 6.72
C ARG A 23 -17.02 4.92 7.00
N LEU A 24 -16.11 5.00 6.02
CA LEU A 24 -14.72 4.57 6.20
C LEU A 24 -13.99 5.46 7.20
N HIS A 25 -14.18 6.78 7.11
CA HIS A 25 -13.63 7.73 8.08
C HIS A 25 -14.06 7.38 9.50
N HIS A 26 -15.37 7.21 9.74
CA HIS A 26 -15.90 6.88 11.07
C HIS A 26 -15.38 5.54 11.60
N ARG A 27 -15.18 4.58 10.72
CA ARG A 27 -14.74 3.22 11.11
C ARG A 27 -13.25 3.10 11.37
N TYR A 28 -12.41 3.79 10.60
CA TYR A 28 -10.97 3.52 10.57
C TYR A 28 -10.10 4.68 11.05
N VAL A 29 -10.59 5.90 11.07
CA VAL A 29 -9.77 7.03 11.49
C VAL A 29 -9.68 7.09 13.01
N VAL A 30 -8.46 6.99 13.51
CA VAL A 30 -8.12 7.11 14.92
C VAL A 30 -7.14 8.26 15.14
N PRO A 31 -7.12 8.89 16.33
CA PRO A 31 -6.10 9.86 16.67
C PRO A 31 -4.71 9.22 16.60
N ALA A 32 -3.80 9.83 15.84
CA ALA A 32 -2.42 9.37 15.71
C ALA A 32 -1.43 10.50 16.07
N PRO A 33 -0.26 10.17 16.67
CA PRO A 33 0.79 11.14 16.88
C PRO A 33 1.32 11.68 15.55
N CYS A 34 1.46 13.01 15.42
CA CYS A 34 2.04 13.63 14.22
C CYS A 34 3.47 13.14 13.94
N ARG A 35 4.17 12.69 14.96
CA ARG A 35 5.53 12.16 14.85
C ARG A 35 5.64 10.95 13.92
N LEU A 36 4.63 10.07 13.90
CA LEU A 36 4.63 8.90 12.99
C LEU A 36 4.71 9.32 11.52
N LEU A 37 3.97 10.34 11.12
CA LEU A 37 4.00 10.84 9.74
C LEU A 37 5.33 11.55 9.42
N ALA A 38 5.89 12.27 10.39
CA ALA A 38 7.19 12.90 10.25
C ALA A 38 8.31 11.85 10.14
N ASP A 39 8.26 10.80 10.94
CA ASP A 39 9.23 9.70 10.92
C ASP A 39 9.14 8.90 9.59
N LEU A 40 7.93 8.68 9.04
CA LEU A 40 7.72 8.05 7.74
C LEU A 40 8.27 8.93 6.59
N GLY A 41 8.05 10.23 6.65
CA GLY A 41 8.61 11.17 5.66
C GLY A 41 10.13 11.31 5.71
N CYS A 42 10.74 10.93 6.85
CA CYS A 42 12.19 10.91 7.04
C CYS A 42 12.81 9.50 6.89
N ALA A 43 11.99 8.46 6.77
CA ALA A 43 12.44 7.08 6.57
C ALA A 43 13.09 6.95 5.18
N GLY A 44 14.36 6.86 5.10
CA GLY A 44 15.14 6.85 3.85
C GLY A 44 16.03 8.07 3.66
N GLY A 45 15.95 9.06 4.56
CA GLY A 45 16.93 10.14 4.63
C GLY A 45 18.19 9.73 5.40
N PRO A 46 19.30 10.46 5.22
CA PRO A 46 20.60 10.17 5.86
C PRO A 46 20.56 10.21 7.39
N ARG A 47 19.44 10.61 7.99
CA ARG A 47 19.23 10.74 9.44
C ARG A 47 18.57 9.52 10.10
N SER A 48 18.17 8.49 9.33
CA SER A 48 17.56 7.28 9.91
C SER A 48 18.14 5.99 9.34
N PRO A 49 19.40 5.68 9.62
CA PRO A 49 20.05 4.47 9.10
C PRO A 49 19.40 3.16 9.56
N ARG A 50 18.54 3.20 10.57
CA ARG A 50 17.80 2.03 11.10
C ARG A 50 16.55 1.67 10.30
N ALA A 51 16.11 2.54 9.38
CA ALA A 51 14.91 2.33 8.57
C ALA A 51 15.23 2.03 7.10
N VAL A 52 16.47 1.74 6.77
CA VAL A 52 16.87 1.36 5.40
C VAL A 52 16.61 -0.13 5.20
N ALA A 53 15.70 -0.45 4.27
CA ALA A 53 15.46 -1.82 3.86
C ALA A 53 16.62 -2.29 2.96
N ASP A 54 17.05 -3.55 3.15
CA ASP A 54 17.98 -4.19 2.23
C ASP A 54 17.26 -4.62 0.95
N ALA A 55 17.15 -3.69 0.01
CA ALA A 55 16.51 -3.95 -1.29
C ALA A 55 17.31 -4.95 -2.15
N GLY A 56 18.61 -5.10 -1.87
CA GLY A 56 19.50 -6.06 -2.54
C GLY A 56 19.37 -7.51 -2.07
N ASN A 57 18.57 -7.79 -1.03
CA ASN A 57 18.40 -9.14 -0.52
C ASN A 57 17.71 -10.07 -1.53
N ALA A 58 18.48 -10.89 -2.22
CA ALA A 58 17.98 -11.87 -3.17
C ALA A 58 17.32 -13.10 -2.52
N ALA A 59 17.52 -13.30 -1.21
CA ALA A 59 16.93 -14.43 -0.46
C ALA A 59 15.52 -14.15 0.07
N ARG A 60 14.96 -12.95 -0.17
CA ARG A 60 13.57 -12.63 0.20
C ARG A 60 12.56 -13.38 -0.66
N GLY A 61 11.36 -13.57 -0.14
CA GLY A 61 10.23 -14.06 -0.95
C GLY A 61 9.79 -13.07 -2.03
N PRO A 62 8.85 -13.46 -2.90
CA PRO A 62 8.22 -12.57 -3.88
C PRO A 62 7.61 -11.33 -3.23
N LEU A 63 7.72 -10.19 -3.90
CA LEU A 63 7.20 -8.89 -3.45
C LEU A 63 6.24 -8.34 -4.49
N LEU A 64 4.99 -8.15 -4.12
CA LEU A 64 3.98 -7.46 -4.92
C LEU A 64 3.80 -6.03 -4.39
N LEU A 65 4.04 -5.05 -5.25
CA LEU A 65 3.82 -3.63 -4.96
C LEU A 65 2.51 -3.19 -5.60
N ILE A 66 1.55 -2.76 -4.77
CA ILE A 66 0.24 -2.33 -5.24
C ILE A 66 0.08 -0.82 -5.04
N SER A 67 -0.43 -0.12 -6.05
CA SER A 67 -0.79 1.30 -5.97
C SER A 67 -2.14 1.59 -6.63
N GLY A 68 -2.82 2.64 -6.16
CA GLY A 68 -3.93 3.26 -6.87
C GLY A 68 -3.43 4.35 -7.81
N GLN A 69 -4.01 4.47 -8.99
CA GLN A 69 -3.65 5.54 -9.93
C GLN A 69 -4.03 6.92 -9.40
N GLU A 70 -5.13 7.00 -8.66
CA GLU A 70 -5.67 8.22 -8.06
C GLU A 70 -5.24 8.44 -6.60
N ASP A 71 -4.23 7.68 -6.14
CA ASP A 71 -3.72 7.80 -4.78
C ASP A 71 -3.03 9.15 -4.57
N ARG A 72 -3.59 9.97 -3.70
CA ARG A 72 -3.06 11.30 -3.34
C ARG A 72 -2.20 11.29 -2.07
N LEU A 73 -2.21 10.19 -1.34
CA LEU A 73 -1.40 10.03 -0.13
C LEU A 73 -0.03 9.45 -0.46
N VAL A 74 -0.02 8.42 -1.31
CA VAL A 74 1.21 7.80 -1.82
C VAL A 74 1.15 7.79 -3.35
N PRO A 75 1.67 8.82 -4.01
CA PRO A 75 1.66 8.90 -5.47
C PRO A 75 2.34 7.70 -6.13
N GLY A 76 1.85 7.31 -7.31
CA GLY A 76 2.36 6.15 -8.05
C GLY A 76 3.86 6.20 -8.35
N GLU A 77 4.44 7.40 -8.44
CA GLU A 77 5.89 7.61 -8.60
C GLU A 77 6.67 7.08 -7.39
N ALA A 78 6.13 7.20 -6.17
CA ALA A 78 6.77 6.66 -4.97
C ALA A 78 6.81 5.13 -5.01
N THR A 79 5.72 4.48 -5.42
CA THR A 79 5.67 3.02 -5.59
C THR A 79 6.61 2.56 -6.71
N ARG A 80 6.72 3.33 -7.80
CA ARG A 80 7.65 3.04 -8.89
C ARG A 80 9.10 3.15 -8.44
N ALA A 81 9.46 4.18 -7.68
CA ALA A 81 10.81 4.34 -7.13
C ALA A 81 11.18 3.18 -6.19
N VAL A 82 10.22 2.68 -5.39
CA VAL A 82 10.43 1.46 -4.59
C VAL A 82 10.64 0.25 -5.49
N TYR A 83 9.84 0.08 -6.53
CA TYR A 83 10.00 -1.02 -7.49
C TYR A 83 11.38 -1.02 -8.13
N GLU A 84 11.88 0.13 -8.56
CA GLU A 84 13.21 0.29 -9.15
C GLU A 84 14.32 -0.12 -8.18
N GLN A 85 14.19 0.21 -6.88
CA GLN A 85 15.15 -0.20 -5.85
C GLN A 85 15.22 -1.72 -5.66
N TYR A 86 14.10 -2.43 -5.85
CA TYR A 86 14.02 -3.89 -5.71
C TYR A 86 14.26 -4.66 -7.02
N GLY A 87 14.37 -3.95 -8.15
CA GLY A 87 14.43 -4.54 -9.48
C GLY A 87 15.76 -5.22 -9.84
N ASP A 88 16.86 -4.84 -9.16
CA ASP A 88 18.21 -5.34 -9.46
C ASP A 88 18.53 -6.69 -8.81
N THR A 89 17.53 -7.41 -8.27
CA THR A 89 17.73 -8.70 -7.61
C THR A 89 17.10 -9.84 -8.40
N THR A 90 17.59 -11.05 -8.17
CA THR A 90 16.97 -12.27 -8.70
C THR A 90 15.66 -12.65 -8.02
N ALA A 91 15.33 -12.01 -6.90
CA ALA A 91 14.06 -12.21 -6.20
C ALA A 91 12.93 -11.50 -6.97
N VAL A 92 11.81 -12.19 -7.12
CA VAL A 92 10.66 -11.71 -7.88
C VAL A 92 10.07 -10.43 -7.25
N THR A 93 9.91 -9.41 -8.06
CA THR A 93 9.19 -8.17 -7.69
C THR A 93 8.20 -7.85 -8.80
N GLY A 94 6.92 -7.67 -8.46
CA GLY A 94 5.85 -7.31 -9.41
C GLY A 94 5.18 -5.99 -9.00
N PRO A 95 5.05 -5.01 -9.89
CA PRO A 95 4.23 -3.83 -9.67
C PRO A 95 2.82 -4.07 -10.21
N LYS A 96 1.81 -3.54 -9.50
CA LYS A 96 0.43 -3.46 -9.97
C LYS A 96 -0.18 -2.12 -9.62
N GLN A 97 -0.56 -1.36 -10.64
CA GLN A 97 -1.36 -0.16 -10.48
C GLN A 97 -2.81 -0.44 -10.87
N PHE A 98 -3.75 -0.06 -10.01
CA PHE A 98 -5.18 -0.12 -10.29
C PHE A 98 -5.67 1.25 -10.76
N ALA A 99 -6.26 1.29 -11.95
CA ALA A 99 -6.94 2.49 -12.47
C ALA A 99 -8.12 2.87 -11.57
N ASP A 100 -8.46 4.15 -11.54
CA ASP A 100 -9.61 4.70 -10.82
C ASP A 100 -9.67 4.35 -9.32
N ARG A 101 -8.51 4.03 -8.70
CA ARG A 101 -8.43 3.66 -7.28
C ARG A 101 -7.60 4.67 -6.50
N ALA A 102 -8.10 5.03 -5.32
CA ALA A 102 -7.43 5.88 -4.34
C ALA A 102 -6.61 5.05 -3.33
N HIS A 103 -6.09 5.69 -2.29
CA HIS A 103 -5.37 5.02 -1.19
C HIS A 103 -6.25 4.04 -0.42
N SER A 104 -7.58 4.23 -0.42
CA SER A 104 -8.57 3.37 0.23
C SER A 104 -8.73 1.98 -0.39
N LEU A 105 -8.04 1.68 -1.46
CA LEU A 105 -8.23 0.49 -2.34
C LEU A 105 -8.30 -0.87 -1.61
N VAL A 106 -7.77 -0.96 -0.38
CA VAL A 106 -7.80 -2.21 0.41
C VAL A 106 -8.93 -2.26 1.44
N ILE A 107 -9.66 -1.15 1.64
CA ILE A 107 -10.73 -1.07 2.65
C ILE A 107 -12.08 -0.58 2.08
N ASP A 108 -12.09 -0.05 0.86
CA ASP A 108 -13.32 0.41 0.20
C ASP A 108 -14.15 -0.76 -0.37
N SER A 109 -15.33 -0.47 -0.90
CA SER A 109 -16.25 -1.50 -1.43
C SER A 109 -15.66 -2.36 -2.54
N GLY A 110 -14.61 -1.91 -3.22
CA GLY A 110 -13.90 -2.64 -4.28
C GLY A 110 -12.67 -3.45 -3.82
N TRP A 111 -12.42 -3.57 -2.52
CA TRP A 111 -11.24 -4.25 -1.98
C TRP A 111 -11.06 -5.71 -2.47
N ARG A 112 -12.18 -6.40 -2.73
CA ARG A 112 -12.15 -7.80 -3.21
C ARG A 112 -11.39 -7.95 -4.52
N PHE A 113 -11.56 -7.00 -5.43
CA PHE A 113 -10.86 -7.01 -6.71
C PHE A 113 -9.34 -6.91 -6.55
N VAL A 114 -8.90 -6.13 -5.57
CA VAL A 114 -7.48 -6.01 -5.22
C VAL A 114 -6.97 -7.29 -4.55
N ALA A 115 -7.77 -7.86 -3.65
CA ALA A 115 -7.44 -9.10 -2.95
C ALA A 115 -7.35 -10.29 -3.91
N ASP A 116 -8.31 -10.43 -4.83
CA ASP A 116 -8.33 -11.51 -5.83
C ASP A 116 -7.09 -11.44 -6.73
N TYR A 117 -6.70 -10.23 -7.16
CA TYR A 117 -5.46 -10.04 -7.91
C TYR A 117 -4.23 -10.47 -7.09
N ALA A 118 -4.14 -10.03 -5.84
CA ALA A 118 -3.00 -10.37 -4.97
C ALA A 118 -2.90 -11.88 -4.72
N LEU A 119 -4.02 -12.56 -4.49
CA LEU A 119 -4.07 -14.01 -4.30
C LEU A 119 -3.66 -14.76 -5.58
N GLY A 120 -4.16 -14.34 -6.74
CA GLY A 120 -3.77 -14.91 -8.03
C GLY A 120 -2.28 -14.74 -8.29
N TRP A 121 -1.75 -13.55 -8.03
CA TRP A 121 -0.32 -13.27 -8.19
C TRP A 121 0.55 -14.16 -7.25
N LEU A 122 0.12 -14.36 -6.00
CA LEU A 122 0.82 -15.24 -5.06
C LEU A 122 0.81 -16.70 -5.53
N ASP A 123 -0.34 -17.19 -6.02
CA ASP A 123 -0.46 -18.56 -6.56
C ASP A 123 0.45 -18.77 -7.79
N GLU A 124 0.51 -17.81 -8.71
CA GLU A 124 1.41 -17.82 -9.87
C GLU A 124 2.90 -17.92 -9.48
N HIS A 125 3.25 -17.39 -8.31
CA HIS A 125 4.62 -17.41 -7.77
C HIS A 125 4.85 -18.53 -6.75
N GLY A 126 3.96 -19.54 -6.72
CA GLY A 126 4.12 -20.75 -5.90
C GLY A 126 3.81 -20.58 -4.42
N ILE A 127 3.23 -19.45 -4.02
CA ILE A 127 2.81 -19.18 -2.64
C ILE A 127 1.33 -19.56 -2.51
N ARG A 128 1.06 -20.74 -1.96
CA ARG A 128 -0.29 -21.27 -1.76
C ARG A 128 -0.64 -21.36 -0.28
N ALA A 129 -1.91 -21.19 0.03
CA ALA A 129 -2.41 -21.48 1.37
C ALA A 129 -2.18 -22.95 1.69
N HIS A 130 -1.49 -23.23 2.79
CA HIS A 130 -1.39 -24.57 3.33
C HIS A 130 -2.72 -24.85 4.07
N LEU A 131 -3.64 -25.52 3.38
CA LEU A 131 -4.83 -26.02 4.05
C LEU A 131 -4.39 -27.21 4.92
N PRO A 132 -4.71 -27.24 6.24
CA PRO A 132 -4.47 -28.43 7.03
C PRO A 132 -5.24 -29.59 6.37
N GLN A 133 -4.52 -30.69 6.13
CA GLN A 133 -5.16 -31.93 5.72
C GLN A 133 -5.80 -32.52 6.97
N ASP A 134 -7.14 -32.58 6.99
CA ASP A 134 -7.92 -33.29 7.99
C ASP A 134 -7.62 -34.79 7.95
#